data_1ff2c965c0783b1c68faad1c11312f1e
#
_entry.id   1ff2c965c0783b1c68faad1c11312f1e
#
_cell.length_a   1.000
_cell.length_b   1.000
_cell.length_c   1.000
_cell.angle_alpha   90.00
_cell.angle_beta   90.00
_cell.angle_gamma   90.00
#
_symmetry.space_group_name_H-M   'P 1'
#
loop_
_entity.id
_entity.type
_entity.pdbx_description
1 polymer ?
#
loop_
_entity_poly.entity_id
_entity_poly.type
_entity_poly.pdbx_seq_one_letter_code
_entity_poly.pdbx_strand_id
1 'polypeptide(L)'
;MNYCHVDMAQIYKTAIISNAAGIICFHNHPSGSIEPSREDRLLTEKMKTAGRYLDIPLRDHIIIGGDGAFYSFNENETEYSYE
;
A
#
# COMPACT_ATOMS: atom_id res chain seq x y z
N MET A 1 -1.03 -4.40 -17.92
CA MET A 1 -1.45 -4.01 -17.30
C MET A 1 -1.32 -3.30 -16.71
N ASN A 2 -1.53 -2.95 -16.54
CA ASN A 2 -1.42 -2.37 -16.02
C ASN A 2 -1.66 -2.14 -14.92
N TYR A 3 -2.01 -1.78 -14.41
CA TYR A 3 -2.03 -1.55 -13.34
C TYR A 3 -2.98 -2.04 -12.74
N CYS A 4 -2.87 -2.03 -11.82
CA CYS A 4 -3.50 -2.81 -11.07
C CYS A 4 -4.62 -2.22 -10.47
N HIS A 5 -5.61 -2.83 -10.65
CA HIS A 5 -6.72 -2.68 -9.90
C HIS A 5 -6.52 -3.41 -8.64
N VAL A 6 -6.41 -2.75 -7.53
CA VAL A 6 -6.28 -3.36 -6.24
C VAL A 6 -7.67 -3.60 -5.69
N ASP A 7 -7.96 -4.86 -5.42
CA ASP A 7 -9.23 -5.25 -4.83
C ASP A 7 -9.06 -5.28 -3.31
N MET A 8 -9.50 -4.22 -2.64
CA MET A 8 -9.36 -4.08 -1.20
C MET A 8 -10.06 -5.18 -0.43
N ALA A 9 -11.24 -5.58 -0.91
CA ALA A 9 -11.97 -6.65 -0.23
C ALA A 9 -11.20 -7.94 -0.25
N GLN A 10 -10.57 -8.26 -1.37
CA GLN A 10 -9.79 -9.48 -1.48
C GLN A 10 -8.55 -9.45 -0.60
N ILE A 11 -7.88 -8.31 -0.55
CA ILE A 11 -6.69 -8.13 0.28
C ILE A 11 -7.02 -8.38 1.74
N TYR A 12 -8.06 -7.74 2.24
CA TYR A 12 -8.39 -7.87 3.66
C TYR A 12 -9.02 -9.20 3.99
N LYS A 13 -9.77 -9.78 3.06
CA LYS A 13 -10.27 -11.13 3.25
C LYS A 13 -9.13 -12.11 3.45
N THR A 14 -8.11 -12.02 2.61
CA THR A 14 -6.93 -12.88 2.73
C THR A 14 -6.20 -12.63 4.04
N ALA A 15 -6.04 -11.37 4.42
CA ALA A 15 -5.36 -11.02 5.65
C ALA A 15 -6.09 -11.56 6.86
N ILE A 16 -7.41 -11.47 6.87
CA ILE A 16 -8.23 -11.99 8.00
C ILE A 16 -8.10 -13.49 8.10
N ILE A 17 -8.23 -14.19 6.98
CA ILE A 17 -8.13 -15.65 6.97
C ILE A 17 -6.75 -16.12 7.43
N SER A 18 -5.71 -15.35 7.09
CA SER A 18 -4.34 -15.71 7.43
C SER A 18 -3.92 -15.24 8.81
N ASN A 19 -4.79 -14.60 9.57
CA ASN A 19 -4.45 -14.01 10.86
C ASN A 19 -3.29 -13.03 10.75
N ALA A 20 -3.27 -12.23 9.70
CA ALA A 20 -2.18 -11.29 9.48
C ALA A 20 -2.19 -10.21 10.55
N ALA A 21 -1.01 -9.86 11.07
CA ALA A 21 -0.88 -8.79 12.05
C ALA A 21 -0.75 -7.42 11.40
N GLY A 22 -0.56 -7.38 10.10
CA GLY A 22 -0.46 -6.13 9.35
C GLY A 22 -0.24 -6.44 7.89
N ILE A 23 -0.22 -5.39 7.06
CA ILE A 23 -0.11 -5.53 5.61
C ILE A 23 0.98 -4.59 5.11
N ILE A 24 1.80 -5.08 4.18
CA ILE A 24 2.68 -4.24 3.39
C ILE A 24 2.24 -4.38 1.95
N CYS A 25 1.96 -3.25 1.31
CA CYS A 25 1.50 -3.23 -0.05
C CYS A 25 2.64 -2.87 -0.99
N PHE A 26 2.83 -3.64 -2.05
CA PHE A 26 3.85 -3.38 -3.06
C PHE A 26 3.18 -3.08 -4.40
N HIS A 27 3.79 -2.21 -5.18
CA HIS A 27 3.19 -1.70 -6.38
C HIS A 27 4.27 -1.31 -7.38
N ASN A 28 4.21 -1.84 -8.58
CA ASN A 28 5.14 -1.47 -9.66
C ASN A 28 4.53 -0.36 -10.50
N HIS A 29 5.34 0.66 -10.82
CA HIS A 29 4.92 1.67 -11.79
C HIS A 29 5.52 1.31 -13.14
N PRO A 30 4.68 1.07 -14.16
CA PRO A 30 5.18 0.69 -15.48
C PRO A 30 6.14 1.71 -16.09
N SER A 31 5.97 2.97 -15.75
CA SER A 31 6.83 4.03 -16.26
C SER A 31 8.22 4.02 -15.65
N GLY A 32 8.42 3.28 -14.57
CA GLY A 32 9.67 3.28 -13.84
C GLY A 32 9.81 4.41 -12.83
N SER A 33 8.88 5.35 -12.81
CA SER A 33 8.89 6.45 -11.85
C SER A 33 8.45 5.94 -10.48
N ILE A 34 9.10 6.43 -9.42
CA ILE A 34 8.67 6.08 -8.06
C ILE A 34 7.80 7.16 -7.44
N GLU A 35 7.46 8.19 -8.20
CA GLU A 35 6.60 9.25 -7.71
C GLU A 35 5.19 8.69 -7.46
N PRO A 36 4.63 8.83 -6.25
CA PRO A 36 3.28 8.34 -5.99
C PRO A 36 2.27 9.07 -6.83
N SER A 37 1.36 8.32 -7.44
CA SER A 37 0.26 8.91 -8.18
C SER A 37 -0.85 9.29 -7.20
N ARG A 38 -1.83 10.02 -7.69
CA ARG A 38 -3.00 10.36 -6.90
C ARG A 38 -3.72 9.09 -6.46
N GLU A 39 -3.83 8.13 -7.37
CA GLU A 39 -4.47 6.86 -7.05
C GLU A 39 -3.72 6.09 -5.98
N ASP A 40 -2.39 6.16 -6.01
CA ASP A 40 -1.59 5.53 -4.97
C ASP A 40 -1.89 6.12 -3.61
N ARG A 41 -2.00 7.44 -3.54
CA ARG A 41 -2.29 8.11 -2.28
C ARG A 41 -3.68 7.79 -1.77
N LEU A 42 -4.66 7.73 -2.67
CA LEU A 42 -6.03 7.38 -2.30
C LEU A 42 -6.10 5.94 -1.80
N LEU A 43 -5.39 5.03 -2.45
CA LEU A 43 -5.34 3.65 -2.02
C LEU A 43 -4.74 3.54 -0.62
N THR A 44 -3.65 4.25 -0.39
CA THR A 44 -2.99 4.25 0.92
C THR A 44 -3.96 4.73 2.01
N GLU A 45 -4.72 5.80 1.73
CA GLU A 45 -5.69 6.30 2.70
C GLU A 45 -6.78 5.29 2.98
N LYS A 46 -7.29 4.65 1.96
CA LYS A 46 -8.32 3.63 2.14
C LYS A 46 -7.82 2.47 2.96
N MET A 47 -6.61 2.01 2.67
CA MET A 47 -6.04 0.87 3.38
C MET A 47 -5.73 1.21 4.83
N LYS A 48 -5.29 2.44 5.11
CA LYS A 48 -5.07 2.87 6.49
C LYS A 48 -6.38 2.88 7.26
N THR A 49 -7.43 3.40 6.65
CA THR A 49 -8.74 3.45 7.28
C THR A 49 -9.29 2.06 7.55
N ALA A 50 -9.25 1.20 6.53
CA ALA A 50 -9.73 -0.17 6.68
C ALA A 50 -8.93 -0.91 7.74
N GLY A 51 -7.62 -0.72 7.75
CA GLY A 51 -6.75 -1.38 8.71
C GLY A 51 -7.06 -1.00 10.14
N ARG A 52 -7.42 0.27 10.36
CA ARG A 52 -7.80 0.71 11.70
C ARG A 52 -9.06 0.02 12.17
N TYR A 53 -10.05 -0.11 11.29
CA TYR A 53 -11.31 -0.74 11.67
C TYR A 53 -11.19 -2.24 11.87
N LEU A 54 -10.30 -2.88 11.11
CA LEU A 54 -10.14 -4.34 11.18
C LEU A 54 -9.01 -4.78 12.10
N ASP A 55 -8.29 -3.81 12.65
CA ASP A 55 -7.13 -4.07 13.50
C ASP A 55 -6.05 -4.86 12.75
N ILE A 56 -5.92 -4.56 11.45
CA ILE A 56 -4.89 -5.11 10.59
C ILE A 56 -4.23 -3.92 9.90
N PRO A 57 -3.30 -3.23 10.58
CA PRO A 57 -2.80 -1.95 10.06
C PRO A 57 -1.96 -2.11 8.80
N LEU A 58 -2.06 -1.12 7.93
CA LEU A 58 -1.13 -1.00 6.82
C LEU A 58 0.21 -0.55 7.39
N ARG A 59 1.24 -1.36 7.19
CA ARG A 59 2.57 -1.04 7.71
C ARG A 59 3.35 -0.17 6.74
N ASP A 60 3.16 -0.38 5.45
CA ASP A 60 3.81 0.44 4.45
C ASP A 60 3.14 0.21 3.11
N HIS A 61 3.36 1.15 2.21
CA HIS A 61 3.01 1.03 0.80
C HIS A 61 4.27 1.39 0.03
N ILE A 62 4.78 0.47 -0.74
CA ILE A 62 6.07 0.62 -1.41
C ILE A 62 5.86 0.60 -2.91
N ILE A 63 6.30 1.66 -3.57
CA ILE A 63 6.27 1.76 -5.02
C ILE A 63 7.64 1.37 -5.54
N ILE A 64 7.68 0.43 -6.46
CA ILE A 64 8.91 -0.05 -7.03
C ILE A 64 9.06 0.50 -8.43
N GLY A 65 10.16 1.17 -8.68
CA GLY A 65 10.46 1.72 -10.00
C GLY A 65 11.51 0.89 -10.70
N GLY A 66 12.19 1.48 -11.66
CA GLY A 66 13.27 0.83 -12.37
C GLY A 66 14.56 0.86 -11.57
N ASP A 67 15.48 -0.02 -11.91
CA ASP A 67 16.85 -0.02 -11.40
C ASP A 67 16.94 -0.09 -9.88
N GLY A 68 16.01 -0.79 -9.26
CA GLY A 68 16.05 -0.97 -7.81
C GLY A 68 15.56 0.22 -7.01
N ALA A 69 15.08 1.27 -7.67
CA ALA A 69 14.55 2.43 -6.97
C ALA A 69 13.22 2.07 -6.32
N PHE A 70 12.95 2.68 -5.17
CA PHE A 70 11.68 2.45 -4.52
C PHE A 70 11.28 3.67 -3.69
N TYR A 71 10.00 3.79 -3.41
CA TYR A 71 9.45 4.83 -2.57
C TYR A 71 8.62 4.19 -1.46
N SER A 72 8.92 4.50 -0.22
CA SER A 72 8.17 4.01 0.93
C SER A 72 7.35 5.16 1.51
N PHE A 73 6.03 4.98 1.59
CA PHE A 73 5.18 6.00 2.18
C PHE A 73 5.52 6.20 3.65
N ASN A 74 5.84 5.12 4.35
CA ASN A 74 6.14 5.21 5.77
C ASN A 74 7.41 6.02 6.04
N GLU A 75 8.39 5.92 5.15
CA GLU A 75 9.65 6.64 5.32
C GLU A 75 9.57 8.09 4.86
N ASN A 76 8.75 8.36 3.87
CA ASN A 76 8.77 9.65 3.18
C ASN A 76 7.62 10.58 3.53
N GLU A 77 6.54 10.08 4.14
CA GLU A 77 5.35 10.89 4.38
C GLU A 77 4.88 10.69 5.81
N THR A 78 5.18 11.69 6.64
CA THR A 78 4.86 11.59 8.06
C THR A 78 3.36 11.50 8.33
N GLU A 79 2.55 12.06 7.44
CA GLU A 79 1.10 11.97 7.60
C GLU A 79 0.60 10.56 7.37
N TYR A 80 1.46 9.67 6.85
CA TYR A 80 1.13 8.26 6.67
C TYR A 80 1.86 7.39 7.67
N SER A 81 2.12 7.92 8.83
CA SER A 81 2.69 7.15 9.90
C SER A 81 1.73 6.05 10.34
N TYR A 82 2.21 4.84 10.46
CA TYR A 82 1.36 3.68 10.67
C TYR A 82 1.54 3.12 12.07
N GLU A 83 1.23 3.88 13.03
CA GLU A 83 1.40 3.37 14.38
C GLU A 83 0.18 2.91 15.00
#